data_94112e5528725d173b3d7cc7a27d2b3f
#
_entry.id   94112e5528725d173b3d7cc7a27d2b3f
#
_cell.length_a   1.000
_cell.length_b   1.000
_cell.length_c   1.000
_cell.angle_alpha   90.00
_cell.angle_beta   90.00
_cell.angle_gamma   90.00
#
_symmetry.space_group_name_H-M   'P 1'
#
loop_
_entity.id
_entity.type
_entity.pdbx_description
1 polymer ?
#
loop_
_entity_poly.entity_id
_entity_poly.type
_entity_poly.pdbx_seq_one_letter_code
_entity_poly.pdbx_strand_id
1 'polypeptide(L)'
;NNIDRTAVGNRLWKSIIINAGAAPFDGTLTEDVLNFAFRQSHLRGSGKPDFLVMSYNARDSYWKALKGDRFFIDPGGNYRAGRGRLEIVLGDTVYPLRVARKLPPEVCFGVQKDRWYRLTLGQLTWEEETGSMRNRVVDSTGRKDSYYSVAHLYEQLYCAAPRKQFRVDGVTAVS
;
A
#
# COMPACT_ATOMS: atom_id res chain seq x y z
N ASN A 1 -9.84 -11.92 -20.03
CA ASN A 1 -11.18 -11.48 -19.66
C ASN A 1 -11.07 -10.29 -18.70
N ASN A 2 -11.38 -9.11 -19.22
CA ASN A 2 -11.33 -7.87 -18.43
C ASN A 2 -12.69 -7.73 -17.71
N ILE A 3 -12.68 -7.80 -16.37
CA ILE A 3 -13.90 -7.61 -15.59
C ILE A 3 -14.15 -6.10 -15.49
N ASP A 4 -15.23 -5.63 -16.09
CA ASP A 4 -15.68 -4.26 -15.91
C ASP A 4 -16.19 -4.09 -14.47
N ARG A 5 -15.39 -3.42 -13.65
CA ARG A 5 -15.70 -3.15 -12.24
C ARG A 5 -16.77 -2.08 -12.04
N THR A 6 -17.13 -1.35 -13.09
CA THR A 6 -18.17 -0.31 -13.04
C THR A 6 -19.58 -0.88 -13.24
N ALA A 7 -19.68 -2.03 -13.87
CA ALA A 7 -20.96 -2.70 -14.11
C ALA A 7 -21.65 -3.10 -12.80
N VAL A 8 -22.95 -2.94 -12.75
CA VAL A 8 -23.76 -3.16 -11.55
C VAL A 8 -23.62 -4.59 -10.99
N GLY A 9 -23.48 -5.58 -11.86
CA GLY A 9 -23.28 -6.99 -11.46
C GLY A 9 -21.93 -7.30 -10.84
N ASN A 10 -20.95 -6.43 -11.05
CA ASN A 10 -19.56 -6.64 -10.62
C ASN A 10 -19.19 -5.87 -9.33
N ARG A 11 -20.18 -5.44 -8.55
CA ARG A 11 -19.97 -4.66 -7.32
C ARG A 11 -19.09 -5.38 -6.29
N LEU A 12 -19.05 -6.69 -6.31
CA LEU A 12 -18.21 -7.51 -5.41
C LEU A 12 -16.72 -7.34 -5.67
N TRP A 13 -16.35 -6.96 -6.90
CA TRP A 13 -14.97 -6.73 -7.33
C TRP A 13 -14.51 -5.28 -7.14
N LYS A 14 -15.38 -4.42 -6.67
CA LYS A 14 -15.07 -3.01 -6.43
C LYS A 14 -14.54 -2.83 -5.01
N SER A 15 -13.34 -2.28 -4.88
CA SER A 15 -12.81 -1.85 -3.59
C SER A 15 -13.63 -0.69 -3.01
N ILE A 16 -13.56 -0.51 -1.72
CA ILE A 16 -14.19 0.62 -1.04
C ILE A 16 -13.29 1.83 -1.18
N ILE A 17 -13.81 2.88 -1.81
CA ILE A 17 -13.09 4.14 -2.00
C ILE A 17 -13.81 5.22 -1.20
N ILE A 18 -13.05 5.94 -0.39
CA ILE A 18 -13.52 7.05 0.43
C ILE A 18 -12.74 8.28 0.02
N ASN A 19 -13.45 9.35 -0.27
CA ASN A 19 -12.84 10.62 -0.59
C ASN A 19 -12.78 11.48 0.68
N ALA A 20 -11.59 11.65 1.24
CA ALA A 20 -11.39 12.49 2.41
C ALA A 20 -11.57 13.99 2.10
N GLY A 21 -11.37 14.40 0.84
CA GLY A 21 -11.58 15.77 0.39
C GLY A 21 -13.04 16.14 0.14
N ALA A 22 -13.99 15.20 0.30
CA ALA A 22 -15.41 15.46 0.11
C ALA A 22 -16.16 15.45 1.45
N ALA A 23 -17.22 16.26 1.55
CA ALA A 23 -18.08 16.28 2.72
C ALA A 23 -18.51 14.85 3.14
N PRO A 24 -18.54 14.53 4.43
CA PRO A 24 -18.38 15.41 5.60
C PRO A 24 -16.93 15.69 6.03
N PHE A 25 -15.95 15.23 5.28
CA PHE A 25 -14.52 15.38 5.60
C PHE A 25 -13.94 16.65 4.93
N ASP A 26 -12.83 17.14 5.48
CA ASP A 26 -12.16 18.38 5.06
C ASP A 26 -10.85 18.15 4.28
N GLY A 27 -10.53 16.90 3.98
CA GLY A 27 -9.27 16.51 3.35
C GLY A 27 -8.16 16.16 4.34
N THR A 28 -8.34 16.42 5.64
CA THR A 28 -7.39 16.02 6.65
C THR A 28 -7.56 14.54 6.97
N LEU A 29 -6.47 13.78 7.01
CA LEU A 29 -6.52 12.38 7.43
C LEU A 29 -6.62 12.33 8.95
N THR A 30 -7.83 12.24 9.46
CA THR A 30 -8.13 12.14 10.90
C THR A 30 -8.46 10.70 11.29
N GLU A 31 -8.52 10.44 12.58
CA GLU A 31 -8.99 9.16 13.11
C GLU A 31 -10.43 8.85 12.69
N ASP A 32 -11.29 9.87 12.60
CA ASP A 32 -12.67 9.71 12.15
C ASP A 32 -12.78 9.21 10.71
N VAL A 33 -11.94 9.74 9.80
CA VAL A 33 -11.87 9.26 8.41
C VAL A 33 -11.47 7.79 8.36
N LEU A 34 -10.48 7.41 9.16
CA LEU A 34 -10.02 6.01 9.23
C LEU A 34 -11.07 5.09 9.86
N ASN A 35 -11.68 5.50 10.96
CA ASN A 35 -12.78 4.77 11.60
C ASN A 35 -13.96 4.56 10.62
N PHE A 36 -14.32 5.60 9.88
CA PHE A 36 -15.33 5.50 8.84
C PHE A 36 -14.93 4.49 7.76
N ALA A 37 -13.66 4.52 7.31
CA ALA A 37 -13.14 3.61 6.29
C ALA A 37 -13.16 2.14 6.77
N PHE A 38 -12.71 1.88 7.98
CA PHE A 38 -12.78 0.55 8.60
C PHE A 38 -14.22 0.05 8.73
N ARG A 39 -15.11 0.91 9.24
CA ARG A 39 -16.53 0.59 9.36
C ARG A 39 -17.16 0.24 8.01
N GLN A 40 -16.88 1.01 6.96
CA GLN A 40 -17.37 0.71 5.60
C GLN A 40 -16.81 -0.60 5.06
N SER A 41 -15.52 -0.88 5.29
CA SER A 41 -14.90 -2.14 4.90
C SER A 41 -15.55 -3.33 5.60
N HIS A 42 -15.82 -3.21 6.90
CA HIS A 42 -16.48 -4.24 7.68
C HIS A 42 -17.93 -4.47 7.22
N LEU A 43 -18.72 -3.40 7.09
CA LEU A 43 -20.14 -3.50 6.74
C LEU A 43 -20.37 -3.99 5.31
N ARG A 44 -19.57 -3.54 4.35
CA ARG A 44 -19.78 -3.83 2.93
C ARG A 44 -19.06 -5.08 2.43
N GLY A 45 -17.97 -5.47 3.06
CA GLY A 45 -17.10 -6.54 2.59
C GLY A 45 -16.73 -7.59 3.64
N SER A 46 -17.19 -7.42 4.89
CA SER A 46 -16.70 -8.21 6.04
C SER A 46 -15.15 -8.19 6.08
N GLY A 47 -14.59 -7.05 5.66
CA GLY A 47 -13.15 -6.83 5.63
C GLY A 47 -12.61 -6.53 7.01
N LYS A 48 -11.45 -7.10 7.31
CA LYS A 48 -10.66 -6.79 8.50
C LYS A 48 -9.24 -6.46 8.03
N PRO A 49 -8.97 -5.20 7.62
CA PRO A 49 -7.62 -4.81 7.25
C PRO A 49 -6.65 -5.08 8.39
N ASP A 50 -5.47 -5.60 8.07
CA ASP A 50 -4.44 -5.96 9.06
C ASP A 50 -3.47 -4.82 9.30
N PHE A 51 -3.30 -3.96 8.30
CA PHE A 51 -2.40 -2.81 8.36
C PHE A 51 -2.82 -1.71 7.39
N LEU A 52 -2.29 -0.52 7.64
CA LEU A 52 -2.45 0.64 6.78
C LEU A 52 -1.17 0.91 6.00
N VAL A 53 -1.31 1.22 4.72
CA VAL A 53 -0.22 1.70 3.86
C VAL A 53 -0.56 3.08 3.37
N MET A 54 0.31 4.05 3.60
CA MET A 54 0.07 5.42 3.22
C MET A 54 1.31 6.09 2.62
N SER A 55 1.09 7.19 1.93
CA SER A 55 2.16 8.06 1.47
C SER A 55 2.80 8.82 2.63
N TYR A 56 3.95 9.44 2.37
CA TYR A 56 4.57 10.34 3.36
C TYR A 56 3.67 11.52 3.71
N ASN A 57 3.02 12.13 2.72
CA ASN A 57 2.13 13.28 2.94
C ASN A 57 0.90 12.88 3.77
N ALA A 58 0.28 11.76 3.46
CA ALA A 58 -0.85 11.25 4.24
C ALA A 58 -0.46 10.94 5.70
N ARG A 59 0.74 10.39 5.91
CA ARG A 59 1.28 10.18 7.26
C ARG A 59 1.49 11.49 8.00
N ASP A 60 2.07 12.48 7.34
CA ASP A 60 2.38 13.75 7.97
C ASP A 60 1.09 14.55 8.27
N SER A 61 0.05 14.44 7.39
CA SER A 61 -1.29 14.95 7.65
C SER A 61 -1.91 14.31 8.90
N TYR A 62 -1.89 12.98 8.96
CA TYR A 62 -2.36 12.26 10.13
C TYR A 62 -1.58 12.61 11.40
N TRP A 63 -0.25 12.73 11.27
CA TRP A 63 0.62 13.13 12.38
C TRP A 63 0.31 14.53 12.89
N LYS A 64 0.02 15.49 12.01
CA LYS A 64 -0.37 16.85 12.40
C LYS A 64 -1.72 16.86 13.11
N ALA A 65 -2.71 16.11 12.60
CA ALA A 65 -4.01 16.00 13.23
C ALA A 65 -3.93 15.46 14.67
N LEU A 66 -3.03 14.52 14.91
CA LEU A 66 -2.84 13.94 16.25
C LEU A 66 -1.98 14.82 17.18
N LYS A 67 -1.29 15.86 16.70
CA LYS A 67 -0.32 16.63 17.48
C LYS A 67 -0.92 17.34 18.70
N GLY A 68 -2.21 17.68 18.63
CA GLY A 68 -2.95 18.32 19.73
C GLY A 68 -3.32 17.38 20.89
N ASP A 69 -3.46 16.09 20.60
CA ASP A 69 -4.07 15.13 21.55
C ASP A 69 -3.05 14.15 22.17
N ARG A 70 -1.76 14.42 21.99
CA ARG A 70 -0.73 13.47 22.42
C ARG A 70 -0.25 13.72 23.84
N PHE A 71 -0.58 12.79 24.67
CA PHE A 71 0.18 12.52 25.89
C PHE A 71 1.05 11.28 25.63
N PHE A 72 2.36 11.48 25.47
CA PHE A 72 3.29 10.38 25.45
C PHE A 72 3.51 9.90 26.89
N ILE A 73 2.70 8.96 27.30
CA ILE A 73 2.97 8.21 28.53
C ILE A 73 3.59 6.89 28.07
N ASP A 74 4.91 6.81 28.11
CA ASP A 74 5.59 5.52 28.07
C ASP A 74 5.57 4.96 29.51
N PRO A 75 4.88 3.84 29.75
CA PRO A 75 4.82 3.21 31.08
C PRO A 75 6.21 2.80 31.63
N GLY A 76 7.23 2.75 30.78
CA GLY A 76 8.60 2.42 31.13
C GLY A 76 9.54 3.61 31.36
N GLY A 77 9.06 4.86 31.25
CA GLY A 77 9.87 6.05 31.51
C GLY A 77 10.99 6.33 30.49
N ASN A 78 11.06 5.58 29.41
CA ASN A 78 12.05 5.77 28.36
C ASN A 78 11.48 6.65 27.25
N TYR A 79 11.79 7.92 27.29
CA TYR A 79 11.48 8.86 26.20
C TYR A 79 12.31 8.50 24.97
N ARG A 80 11.73 7.75 24.05
CA ARG A 80 12.29 7.63 22.70
C ARG A 80 11.80 8.81 21.86
N ALA A 81 12.57 9.88 21.86
CA ALA A 81 12.44 10.94 20.89
C ALA A 81 12.84 10.36 19.52
N GLY A 82 11.87 9.97 18.73
CA GLY A 82 12.08 9.44 17.39
C GLY A 82 10.75 9.13 16.75
N ARG A 83 10.74 9.12 15.41
CA ARG A 83 9.59 8.65 14.62
C ARG A 83 9.43 7.15 14.84
N GLY A 84 8.93 6.77 16.01
CA GLY A 84 8.62 5.41 16.37
C GLY A 84 7.64 4.78 15.36
N ARG A 85 7.45 3.49 15.48
CA ARG A 85 6.46 2.74 14.72
C ARG A 85 5.10 3.36 14.99
N LEU A 86 4.51 4.01 13.98
CA LEU A 86 3.16 4.54 14.09
C LEU A 86 2.18 3.38 14.09
N GLU A 87 1.39 3.33 15.11
CA GLU A 87 0.29 2.39 15.27
C GLU A 87 -0.99 3.19 15.51
N ILE A 88 -2.06 2.74 14.90
CA ILE A 88 -3.39 3.32 15.07
C ILE A 88 -4.19 2.34 15.89
N VAL A 89 -4.71 2.80 17.02
CA VAL A 89 -5.61 2.02 17.87
C VAL A 89 -7.04 2.38 17.50
N LEU A 90 -7.78 1.42 16.98
CA LEU A 90 -9.20 1.58 16.68
C LEU A 90 -9.99 0.53 17.47
N GLY A 91 -10.69 0.98 18.48
CA GLY A 91 -11.28 0.08 19.49
C GLY A 91 -10.19 -0.70 20.21
N ASP A 92 -10.31 -2.02 20.25
CA ASP A 92 -9.37 -2.92 20.92
C ASP A 92 -8.26 -3.43 19.99
N THR A 93 -8.18 -2.95 18.75
CA THR A 93 -7.26 -3.47 17.75
C THR A 93 -6.21 -2.43 17.37
N VAL A 94 -4.96 -2.85 17.37
CA VAL A 94 -3.82 -2.04 16.97
C VAL A 94 -3.47 -2.33 15.51
N TYR A 95 -3.47 -1.30 14.68
CA TYR A 95 -3.15 -1.40 13.26
C TYR A 95 -1.79 -0.77 12.98
N PRO A 96 -0.80 -1.55 12.51
CA PRO A 96 0.49 -1.00 12.14
C PRO A 96 0.37 -0.14 10.88
N LEU A 97 0.99 1.03 10.92
CA LEU A 97 1.04 1.96 9.82
C LEU A 97 2.37 1.84 9.10
N ARG A 98 2.31 1.62 7.80
CA ARG A 98 3.47 1.51 6.92
C ARG A 98 3.48 2.61 5.89
N VAL A 99 4.65 3.16 5.64
CA VAL A 99 4.83 4.22 4.64
C VAL A 99 5.49 3.65 3.40
N ALA A 100 4.90 3.92 2.24
CA ALA A 100 5.45 3.50 0.95
C ALA A 100 5.81 4.72 0.09
N ARG A 101 7.08 4.77 -0.34
CA ARG A 101 7.63 5.92 -1.08
C ARG A 101 7.00 6.16 -2.46
N LYS A 102 6.54 5.09 -3.10
CA LYS A 102 5.99 5.15 -4.47
C LYS A 102 4.48 5.29 -4.53
N LEU A 103 3.82 5.48 -3.39
CA LEU A 103 2.38 5.77 -3.37
C LEU A 103 2.10 7.21 -3.80
N PRO A 104 0.99 7.45 -4.49
CA PRO A 104 0.49 8.80 -4.72
C PRO A 104 0.38 9.56 -3.40
N PRO A 105 0.70 10.86 -3.37
CA PRO A 105 0.82 11.62 -2.12
C PRO A 105 -0.46 11.71 -1.29
N GLU A 106 -1.61 11.59 -1.92
CA GLU A 106 -2.93 11.83 -1.35
C GLU A 106 -3.70 10.56 -0.96
N VAL A 107 -2.98 9.41 -0.86
CA VAL A 107 -3.65 8.12 -0.77
C VAL A 107 -3.22 7.35 0.46
N CYS A 108 -4.21 6.70 1.10
CA CYS A 108 -4.03 5.71 2.14
C CYS A 108 -4.82 4.44 1.80
N PHE A 109 -4.22 3.27 2.04
CA PHE A 109 -4.84 1.96 1.83
C PHE A 109 -4.96 1.21 3.15
N GLY A 110 -6.12 0.59 3.37
CA GLY A 110 -6.29 -0.45 4.37
C GLY A 110 -6.22 -1.81 3.70
N VAL A 111 -5.24 -2.61 4.08
CA VAL A 111 -4.89 -3.86 3.40
C VAL A 111 -5.13 -5.05 4.31
N GLN A 112 -5.86 -6.03 3.81
CA GLN A 112 -6.01 -7.34 4.40
C GLN A 112 -5.06 -8.32 3.71
N LYS A 113 -3.99 -8.72 4.40
CA LYS A 113 -2.85 -9.45 3.85
C LYS A 113 -3.23 -10.83 3.30
N ASP A 114 -4.10 -11.57 3.98
CA ASP A 114 -4.54 -12.92 3.62
C ASP A 114 -5.31 -13.01 2.30
N ARG A 115 -5.63 -11.86 1.68
CA ARG A 115 -6.34 -11.78 0.41
C ARG A 115 -5.48 -11.35 -0.76
N TRP A 116 -4.18 -11.22 -0.54
CA TRP A 116 -3.21 -10.89 -1.58
C TRP A 116 -2.36 -12.09 -1.92
N TYR A 117 -2.27 -12.38 -3.19
CA TYR A 117 -1.54 -13.52 -3.72
C TYR A 117 -0.56 -13.06 -4.77
N ARG A 118 0.59 -13.69 -4.78
CA ARG A 118 1.59 -13.54 -5.83
C ARG A 118 1.50 -14.75 -6.76
N LEU A 119 1.19 -14.48 -8.03
CA LEU A 119 1.27 -15.46 -9.09
C LEU A 119 2.63 -15.37 -9.74
N THR A 120 3.33 -16.48 -9.80
CA THR A 120 4.59 -16.63 -10.51
C THR A 120 4.39 -17.63 -11.63
N LEU A 121 4.73 -17.27 -12.86
CA LEU A 121 4.62 -18.16 -14.02
C LEU A 121 5.76 -19.18 -14.06
N GLY A 122 6.84 -18.93 -13.33
CA GLY A 122 8.00 -19.80 -13.23
C GLY A 122 9.00 -19.26 -12.21
N GLN A 123 10.08 -19.98 -12.03
CA GLN A 123 11.21 -19.50 -11.25
C GLN A 123 12.00 -18.44 -12.03
N LEU A 124 12.83 -17.68 -11.35
CA LEU A 124 13.77 -16.78 -11.98
C LEU A 124 14.67 -17.59 -12.92
N THR A 125 14.57 -17.31 -14.20
CA THR A 125 15.39 -17.96 -15.23
C THR A 125 16.34 -16.95 -15.85
N TRP A 126 17.56 -17.39 -16.09
CA TRP A 126 18.55 -16.62 -16.85
C TRP A 126 18.42 -16.96 -18.32
N GLU A 127 18.53 -15.95 -19.15
CA GLU A 127 18.60 -16.16 -20.59
C GLU A 127 19.96 -16.72 -20.95
N GLU A 128 19.98 -17.90 -21.56
CA GLU A 128 21.17 -18.57 -22.05
C GLU A 128 21.18 -18.54 -23.57
N GLU A 129 22.00 -17.67 -24.15
CA GLU A 129 22.06 -17.52 -25.61
C GLU A 129 22.99 -18.56 -26.27
N THR A 130 23.94 -19.13 -25.54
CA THR A 130 24.90 -20.14 -26.06
C THR A 130 25.32 -21.12 -24.97
N GLY A 131 24.41 -21.56 -24.09
CA GLY A 131 24.74 -22.41 -22.94
C GLY A 131 25.53 -21.69 -21.84
N SER A 132 25.58 -20.36 -21.86
CA SER A 132 26.22 -19.51 -20.87
C SER A 132 25.28 -18.45 -20.36
N MET A 133 25.24 -18.24 -19.05
CA MET A 133 24.49 -17.15 -18.43
C MET A 133 25.07 -15.76 -18.76
N ARG A 134 26.20 -15.69 -19.42
CA ARG A 134 26.87 -14.46 -19.78
C ARG A 134 26.90 -14.30 -21.29
N ASN A 135 26.14 -13.36 -21.79
CA ASN A 135 26.11 -13.03 -23.20
C ASN A 135 27.16 -11.96 -23.49
N ARG A 136 28.00 -12.24 -24.44
CA ARG A 136 29.07 -11.31 -24.85
C ARG A 136 28.52 -10.22 -25.74
N VAL A 137 28.77 -8.97 -25.40
CA VAL A 137 28.46 -7.85 -26.29
C VAL A 137 29.59 -7.78 -27.36
N VAL A 138 29.23 -8.14 -28.57
CA VAL A 138 30.14 -7.98 -29.71
C VAL A 138 29.82 -6.63 -30.36
N ASP A 139 30.75 -5.68 -30.26
CA ASP A 139 30.68 -4.44 -31.04
C ASP A 139 31.09 -4.70 -32.48
N SER A 140 30.59 -3.89 -33.41
CA SER A 140 30.99 -3.93 -34.84
C SER A 140 32.50 -3.81 -35.06
N THR A 141 33.24 -3.37 -34.06
CA THR A 141 34.73 -3.28 -34.05
C THR A 141 35.40 -4.46 -33.34
N GLY A 142 34.63 -5.42 -32.78
CA GLY A 142 35.16 -6.66 -32.20
C GLY A 142 35.96 -6.51 -30.89
N ARG A 143 35.96 -5.34 -30.26
CA ARG A 143 36.86 -5.00 -29.15
C ARG A 143 36.24 -4.72 -27.77
N LYS A 144 34.97 -5.07 -27.52
CA LYS A 144 34.42 -4.88 -26.19
C LYS A 144 34.32 -6.19 -25.40
N ASP A 145 35.08 -6.27 -24.32
CA ASP A 145 34.98 -7.34 -23.32
C ASP A 145 33.88 -7.06 -22.29
N SER A 146 32.71 -6.67 -22.75
CA SER A 146 31.56 -6.49 -21.88
C SER A 146 30.60 -7.67 -22.02
N TYR A 147 30.05 -8.08 -20.86
CA TYR A 147 29.08 -9.15 -20.78
C TYR A 147 27.80 -8.59 -20.19
N TYR A 148 26.65 -9.08 -20.64
CA TYR A 148 25.37 -8.83 -20.01
C TYR A 148 24.71 -10.15 -19.65
N SER A 149 23.87 -10.12 -18.63
CA SER A 149 23.05 -11.26 -18.24
C SER A 149 21.61 -10.77 -18.09
N VAL A 150 20.68 -11.47 -18.66
CA VAL A 150 19.25 -11.14 -18.59
C VAL A 150 18.57 -12.18 -17.73
N ALA A 151 17.85 -11.73 -16.72
CA ALA A 151 17.03 -12.57 -15.88
C ALA A 151 15.54 -12.29 -16.14
N HIS A 152 14.77 -13.34 -16.35
CA HIS A 152 13.34 -13.24 -16.56
C HIS A 152 12.61 -13.73 -15.31
N LEU A 153 11.75 -12.87 -14.78
CA LEU A 153 10.83 -13.22 -13.71
C LEU A 153 9.43 -12.69 -14.06
N TYR A 154 8.48 -13.60 -14.24
CA TYR A 154 7.10 -13.24 -14.52
C TYR A 154 6.27 -13.36 -13.26
N GLU A 155 5.95 -12.22 -12.66
CA GLU A 155 5.15 -12.15 -11.44
C GLU A 155 3.96 -11.22 -11.61
N GLN A 156 2.87 -11.58 -10.99
CA GLN A 156 1.69 -10.72 -10.86
C GLN A 156 1.15 -10.77 -9.45
N LEU A 157 0.90 -9.61 -8.86
CA LEU A 157 0.20 -9.47 -7.60
C LEU A 157 -1.29 -9.29 -7.87
N TYR A 158 -2.13 -10.10 -7.24
CA TYR A 158 -3.57 -9.93 -7.34
C TYR A 158 -4.26 -9.98 -5.97
N CYS A 159 -5.37 -9.27 -5.86
CA CYS A 159 -6.23 -9.29 -4.69
C CYS A 159 -7.47 -10.11 -4.98
N ALA A 160 -7.65 -11.23 -4.26
CA ALA A 160 -8.82 -12.10 -4.43
C ALA A 160 -10.12 -11.50 -3.90
N ALA A 161 -10.06 -10.56 -2.97
CA ALA A 161 -11.23 -9.93 -2.38
C ALA A 161 -11.05 -8.39 -2.25
N PRO A 162 -11.13 -7.63 -3.36
CA PRO A 162 -10.94 -6.18 -3.34
C PRO A 162 -11.91 -5.45 -2.40
N ARG A 163 -13.12 -5.97 -2.23
CA ARG A 163 -14.15 -5.39 -1.36
C ARG A 163 -13.78 -5.42 0.12
N LYS A 164 -12.85 -6.27 0.51
CA LYS A 164 -12.33 -6.33 1.88
C LYS A 164 -11.23 -5.30 2.17
N GLN A 165 -10.79 -4.61 1.13
CA GLN A 165 -9.80 -3.56 1.16
C GLN A 165 -10.49 -2.22 1.07
N PHE A 166 -9.85 -1.18 1.59
CA PHE A 166 -10.32 0.17 1.34
C PHE A 166 -9.18 1.08 0.87
N ARG A 167 -9.55 2.14 0.22
CA ARG A 167 -8.69 3.21 -0.22
C ARG A 167 -9.30 4.53 0.22
N VAL A 168 -8.50 5.39 0.80
CA VAL A 168 -8.85 6.77 1.11
C VAL A 168 -8.08 7.65 0.15
N ASP A 169 -8.80 8.47 -0.60
CA ASP A 169 -8.27 9.43 -1.55
C ASP A 169 -8.51 10.87 -1.08
N GLY A 170 -7.84 11.83 -1.70
CA GLY A 170 -8.07 13.25 -1.47
C GLY A 170 -7.56 13.72 -0.11
N VAL A 171 -6.52 13.07 0.40
CA VAL A 171 -5.84 13.55 1.62
C VAL A 171 -5.01 14.76 1.25
N THR A 172 -5.34 15.91 1.82
CA THR A 172 -4.63 17.16 1.56
C THR A 172 -3.19 17.07 2.10
N ALA A 173 -2.23 17.45 1.25
CA ALA A 173 -0.87 17.61 1.69
C ALA A 173 -0.78 18.73 2.72
N VAL A 174 -0.06 18.46 3.78
CA VAL A 174 0.19 19.49 4.79
C VAL A 174 1.36 20.34 4.32
N SER A 175 1.08 21.58 3.99
CA SER A 175 2.08 22.63 3.76
C SER A 175 2.84 23.00 5.04
#